data_1e61747147d9d7b495515d0b61afaa31
#
_entry.id   1e61747147d9d7b495515d0b61afaa31
#
_cell.length_a   1.000
_cell.length_b   1.000
_cell.length_c   1.000
_cell.angle_alpha   90.00
_cell.angle_beta   90.00
_cell.angle_gamma   90.00
#
_symmetry.space_group_name_H-M   'P 1'
#
loop_
_entity.id
_entity.type
_entity.pdbx_description
1 polymer ?
#
loop_
_entity_poly.entity_id
_entity_poly.type
_entity_poly.pdbx_seq_one_letter_code
_entity_poly.pdbx_strand_id
1 'polypeptide(L)'
;MERRQGHEAREAVKNCVIDHVYRGLFANFSEADRPTYPRAQHPVIRTHPVTGKKALYVNRGFTTRILDIPIDESDGILRYLYEHMENPLFQCRFRWQPNSVAFWDNRCAQHRALWDYWPHTRSGTRVTIKGDKPV
;
A
#
# COMPACT_ATOMS: atom_id res chain seq x y z
N MET A 1 -2.11 4.33 32.64
CA MET A 1 -1.79 5.50 31.77
C MET A 1 -1.46 5.09 30.36
N GLU A 2 -0.63 4.10 30.11
CA GLU A 2 -0.23 3.59 28.76
C GLU A 2 -1.39 3.11 27.87
N ARG A 3 -2.44 2.49 28.40
CA ARG A 3 -3.58 2.02 27.59
C ARG A 3 -4.42 3.15 26.98
N ARG A 4 -4.49 4.32 27.63
CA ARG A 4 -5.21 5.49 27.07
C ARG A 4 -4.44 6.12 25.92
N GLN A 5 -3.13 6.29 26.06
CA GLN A 5 -2.29 6.87 25.00
C GLN A 5 -2.29 6.01 23.73
N GLY A 6 -2.28 4.67 23.86
CA GLY A 6 -2.38 3.78 22.72
C GLY A 6 -3.74 3.81 22.01
N HIS A 7 -4.83 4.15 22.73
CA HIS A 7 -6.15 4.30 22.12
C HIS A 7 -6.26 5.60 21.36
N GLU A 8 -5.80 6.70 21.92
CA GLU A 8 -5.80 8.04 21.29
C GLU A 8 -4.95 8.05 20.02
N ALA A 9 -3.76 7.43 20.03
CA ALA A 9 -2.93 7.30 18.84
C ALA A 9 -3.60 6.46 17.73
N ARG A 10 -4.32 5.39 18.07
CA ARG A 10 -5.08 4.59 17.10
C ARG A 10 -6.25 5.36 16.49
N GLU A 11 -6.95 6.18 17.28
CA GLU A 11 -8.03 7.04 16.77
C GLU A 11 -7.49 8.14 15.86
N ALA A 12 -6.36 8.75 16.21
CA ALA A 12 -5.73 9.78 15.39
C ALA A 12 -5.37 9.26 13.98
N VAL A 13 -4.84 8.04 13.88
CA VAL A 13 -4.48 7.43 12.59
C VAL A 13 -5.70 7.09 11.72
N LYS A 14 -6.86 6.83 12.31
CA LYS A 14 -8.08 6.44 11.56
C LYS A 14 -8.56 7.52 10.60
N ASN A 15 -8.35 8.78 10.91
CA ASN A 15 -8.83 9.91 10.12
C ASN A 15 -7.73 10.55 9.26
N CYS A 16 -6.51 10.04 9.33
CA CYS A 16 -5.41 10.56 8.54
C CYS A 16 -5.56 10.24 7.06
N VAL A 17 -5.17 11.19 6.24
CA VAL A 17 -5.14 11.07 4.77
C VAL A 17 -3.70 11.00 4.30
N ILE A 18 -3.42 10.10 3.38
CA ILE A 18 -2.11 9.93 2.75
C ILE A 18 -2.10 10.45 1.32
N ASP A 19 -0.97 10.98 0.90
CA ASP A 19 -0.71 11.33 -0.49
C ASP A 19 -0.01 10.16 -1.19
N HIS A 20 -0.61 9.68 -2.27
CA HIS A 20 -0.05 8.65 -3.15
C HIS A 20 0.46 9.28 -4.45
N VAL A 21 1.69 8.93 -4.84
CA VAL A 21 2.26 9.28 -6.13
C VAL A 21 2.62 8.00 -6.89
N TYR A 22 1.97 7.78 -8.02
CA TYR A 22 2.08 6.54 -8.80
C TYR A 22 3.31 6.53 -9.72
N ARG A 23 4.50 6.67 -9.14
CA ARG A 23 5.79 6.69 -9.89
C ARG A 23 6.09 5.38 -10.62
N GLY A 24 5.72 4.26 -10.02
CA GLY A 24 6.04 2.93 -10.57
C GLY A 24 5.34 2.59 -11.89
N LEU A 25 4.23 3.30 -12.22
CA LEU A 25 3.55 3.15 -13.51
C LEU A 25 4.31 3.85 -14.64
N PHE A 26 5.28 4.69 -14.32
CA PHE A 26 5.98 5.60 -15.23
C PHE A 26 7.50 5.52 -15.04
N ALA A 27 8.02 4.32 -14.76
CA ALA A 27 9.44 4.09 -14.50
C ALA A 27 10.39 4.56 -15.63
N ASN A 28 9.86 4.77 -16.84
CA ASN A 28 10.60 5.23 -18.01
C ASN A 28 10.50 6.75 -18.25
N PHE A 29 9.83 7.50 -17.36
CA PHE A 29 9.72 8.94 -17.48
C PHE A 29 10.90 9.65 -16.83
N SER A 30 11.32 10.75 -17.43
CA SER A 30 12.43 11.56 -16.93
C SER A 30 12.05 12.35 -15.66
N GLU A 31 13.07 12.88 -14.98
CA GLU A 31 12.90 13.79 -13.83
C GLU A 31 12.00 15.00 -14.18
N ALA A 32 12.04 15.45 -15.44
CA ALA A 32 11.21 16.57 -15.94
C ALA A 32 9.70 16.24 -15.93
N ASP A 33 9.33 14.97 -15.99
CA ASP A 33 7.93 14.53 -16.02
C ASP A 33 7.33 14.36 -14.61
N ARG A 34 8.12 14.56 -13.53
CA ARG A 34 7.66 14.44 -12.13
C ARG A 34 6.38 15.20 -11.80
N PRO A 35 6.15 16.43 -12.30
CA PRO A 35 4.91 17.15 -12.03
C PRO A 35 3.65 16.47 -12.59
N THR A 36 3.80 15.59 -13.57
CA THR A 36 2.70 14.93 -14.27
C THR A 36 2.33 13.57 -13.71
N TYR A 37 3.08 13.04 -12.72
CA TYR A 37 2.72 11.76 -12.10
C TYR A 37 1.31 11.83 -11.49
N PRO A 38 0.45 10.86 -11.79
CA PRO A 38 -0.85 10.77 -11.18
C PRO A 38 -0.74 10.76 -9.66
N ARG A 39 -1.53 11.59 -9.02
CA ARG A 39 -1.62 11.70 -7.57
C ARG A 39 -3.03 11.41 -7.12
N ALA A 40 -3.16 10.81 -5.94
CA ALA A 40 -4.44 10.63 -5.30
C ALA A 40 -4.27 10.66 -3.77
N GLN A 41 -5.29 11.17 -3.10
CA GLN A 41 -5.37 11.16 -1.65
C GLN A 41 -6.29 10.01 -1.22
N HIS A 42 -5.84 9.26 -0.23
CA HIS A 42 -6.55 8.11 0.30
C HIS A 42 -6.51 8.10 1.83
N PRO A 43 -7.50 7.49 2.49
CA PRO A 43 -7.39 7.29 3.94
C PRO A 43 -6.24 6.31 4.25
N VAL A 44 -5.55 6.53 5.38
CA VAL A 44 -4.56 5.57 5.91
C VAL A 44 -5.22 4.22 6.18
N ILE A 45 -6.44 4.25 6.71
CA ILE A 45 -7.26 3.08 7.00
C ILE A 45 -8.55 3.19 6.18
N ARG A 46 -8.68 2.35 5.17
CA ARG A 46 -9.91 2.28 4.37
C ARG A 46 -10.92 1.29 4.93
N THR A 47 -12.18 1.52 4.65
CA THR A 47 -13.25 0.55 4.88
C THR A 47 -13.44 -0.32 3.64
N HIS A 48 -13.44 -1.62 3.79
CA HIS A 48 -13.73 -2.53 2.69
C HIS A 48 -15.23 -2.49 2.35
N PRO A 49 -15.63 -2.16 1.10
CA PRO A 49 -17.03 -1.84 0.76
C PRO A 49 -18.00 -3.01 0.90
N VAL A 50 -17.52 -4.24 0.81
CA VAL A 50 -18.36 -5.44 0.90
C VAL A 50 -18.43 -5.98 2.33
N THR A 51 -17.29 -5.99 3.05
CA THR A 51 -17.21 -6.63 4.37
C THR A 51 -17.34 -5.65 5.53
N GLY A 52 -17.23 -4.34 5.29
CA GLY A 52 -17.19 -3.30 6.33
C GLY A 52 -15.91 -3.33 7.19
N LYS A 53 -15.00 -4.26 6.96
CA LYS A 53 -13.77 -4.37 7.74
C LYS A 53 -12.78 -3.27 7.39
N LYS A 54 -12.02 -2.83 8.39
CA LYS A 54 -10.95 -1.85 8.21
C LYS A 54 -9.67 -2.54 7.73
N ALA A 55 -8.99 -1.90 6.77
CA ALA A 55 -7.72 -2.35 6.25
C ALA A 55 -6.73 -1.19 6.14
N LEU A 56 -5.47 -1.45 6.45
CA LEU A 56 -4.38 -0.50 6.25
C LEU A 56 -4.18 -0.28 4.73
N TYR A 57 -4.13 1.00 4.32
CA TYR A 57 -4.04 1.36 2.90
C TYR A 57 -2.76 2.11 2.53
N VAL A 58 -1.78 2.17 3.42
CA VAL A 58 -0.46 2.70 3.11
C VAL A 58 0.30 1.73 2.21
N ASN A 59 1.18 2.24 1.34
CA ASN A 59 1.99 1.44 0.44
C ASN A 59 3.38 2.05 0.29
N ARG A 60 4.43 1.30 0.55
CA ARG A 60 5.82 1.77 0.49
C ARG A 60 6.22 2.31 -0.91
N GLY A 61 5.62 1.78 -1.97
CA GLY A 61 5.91 2.20 -3.34
C GLY A 61 5.17 3.46 -3.78
N PHE A 62 4.04 3.78 -3.16
CA PHE A 62 3.16 4.87 -3.60
C PHE A 62 2.96 5.97 -2.57
N THR A 63 2.88 5.62 -1.27
CA THR A 63 2.64 6.60 -0.22
C THR A 63 3.87 7.48 -0.02
N THR A 64 3.69 8.78 -0.10
CA THR A 64 4.76 9.76 0.07
C THR A 64 4.75 10.37 1.46
N ARG A 65 3.58 10.67 2.01
CA ARG A 65 3.42 11.24 3.35
C ARG A 65 2.00 11.09 3.87
N ILE A 66 1.84 11.26 5.17
CA ILE A 66 0.56 11.56 5.81
C ILE A 66 0.37 13.08 5.76
N LEU A 67 -0.83 13.53 5.38
CA LEU A 67 -1.15 14.95 5.29
C LEU A 67 -1.46 15.53 6.69
N ASP A 68 -1.37 16.84 6.78
CA ASP A 68 -1.74 17.65 7.96
C ASP A 68 -0.93 17.37 9.23
N ILE A 69 0.23 16.72 9.10
CA ILE A 69 1.22 16.55 10.17
C ILE A 69 2.63 16.89 9.66
N PRO A 70 3.59 17.22 10.56
CA PRO A 70 4.98 17.44 10.20
C PRO A 70 5.59 16.25 9.46
N ILE A 71 6.52 16.52 8.54
CA ILE A 71 7.10 15.47 7.69
C ILE A 71 7.83 14.40 8.50
N ASP A 72 8.59 14.80 9.51
CA ASP A 72 9.34 13.87 10.36
C ASP A 72 8.43 12.94 11.16
N GLU A 73 7.29 13.46 11.61
CA GLU A 73 6.26 12.67 12.29
C GLU A 73 5.59 11.70 11.31
N SER A 74 5.23 12.19 10.12
CA SER A 74 4.69 11.35 9.03
C SER A 74 5.63 10.19 8.71
N ASP A 75 6.92 10.46 8.56
CA ASP A 75 7.92 9.45 8.22
C ASP A 75 8.07 8.40 9.33
N GLY A 76 8.04 8.84 10.59
CA GLY A 76 8.07 7.95 11.75
C GLY A 76 6.87 7.00 11.77
N ILE A 77 5.67 7.54 11.60
CA ILE A 77 4.42 6.77 11.57
C ILE A 77 4.40 5.81 10.37
N LEU A 78 4.73 6.29 9.17
CA LEU A 78 4.73 5.45 7.97
C LEU A 78 5.73 4.30 8.07
N ARG A 79 6.91 4.53 8.63
CA ARG A 79 7.90 3.49 8.87
C ARG A 79 7.33 2.38 9.74
N TYR A 80 6.74 2.73 10.87
CA TYR A 80 6.08 1.76 11.74
C TYR A 80 4.98 0.97 11.03
N LEU A 81 4.12 1.65 10.26
CA LEU A 81 3.02 1.01 9.53
C LEU A 81 3.53 0.06 8.43
N TYR A 82 4.61 0.42 7.74
CA TYR A 82 5.23 -0.46 6.74
C TYR A 82 5.83 -1.72 7.39
N GLU A 83 6.56 -1.57 8.50
CA GLU A 83 7.11 -2.70 9.25
C GLU A 83 6.01 -3.62 9.76
N HIS A 84 4.90 -3.04 10.24
CA HIS A 84 3.74 -3.82 10.67
C HIS A 84 3.13 -4.64 9.52
N MET A 85 2.90 -4.03 8.35
CA MET A 85 2.33 -4.73 7.20
C MET A 85 3.26 -5.81 6.64
N GLU A 86 4.56 -5.57 6.69
CA GLU A 86 5.60 -6.48 6.22
C GLU A 86 5.91 -7.61 7.22
N ASN A 87 5.18 -7.70 8.32
CA ASN A 87 5.34 -8.78 9.29
C ASN A 87 5.00 -10.14 8.63
N PRO A 88 5.88 -11.14 8.74
CA PRO A 88 5.65 -12.47 8.17
C PRO A 88 4.34 -13.14 8.59
N LEU A 89 3.79 -12.78 9.76
CA LEU A 89 2.50 -13.30 10.24
C LEU A 89 1.31 -12.92 9.33
N PHE A 90 1.44 -11.87 8.53
CA PHE A 90 0.40 -11.39 7.61
C PHE A 90 0.68 -11.75 6.15
N GLN A 91 1.73 -12.54 5.89
CA GLN A 91 2.16 -12.86 4.55
C GLN A 91 1.84 -14.31 4.17
N CYS A 92 1.54 -14.50 2.89
CA CYS A 92 1.57 -15.81 2.27
C CYS A 92 2.46 -15.77 1.02
N ARG A 93 3.22 -16.84 0.77
CA ARG A 93 3.97 -17.00 -0.46
C ARG A 93 3.17 -17.84 -1.44
N PHE A 94 2.93 -17.28 -2.62
CA PHE A 94 2.35 -18.00 -3.72
C PHE A 94 3.48 -18.53 -4.63
N ARG A 95 3.55 -19.84 -4.82
CA ARG A 95 4.49 -20.49 -5.72
C ARG A 95 3.78 -20.78 -7.05
N TRP A 96 4.26 -20.10 -8.09
CA TRP A 96 3.74 -20.26 -9.43
C TRP A 96 4.05 -21.63 -10.00
N GLN A 97 3.06 -22.26 -10.62
CA GLN A 97 3.17 -23.48 -11.43
C GLN A 97 2.69 -23.17 -12.86
N PRO A 98 3.02 -23.98 -13.87
CA PRO A 98 2.41 -23.84 -15.18
C PRO A 98 0.88 -23.78 -15.08
N ASN A 99 0.27 -22.83 -15.79
CA ASN A 99 -1.18 -22.57 -15.77
C ASN A 99 -1.76 -22.07 -14.43
N SER A 100 -0.92 -21.64 -13.48
CA SER A 100 -1.42 -21.00 -12.28
C SER A 100 -2.08 -19.67 -12.59
N VAL A 101 -3.21 -19.42 -11.94
CA VAL A 101 -3.88 -18.11 -11.90
C VAL A 101 -3.96 -17.67 -10.44
N ALA A 102 -3.47 -16.46 -10.14
CA ALA A 102 -3.62 -15.86 -8.84
C ALA A 102 -4.65 -14.72 -8.92
N PHE A 103 -5.59 -14.70 -7.99
CA PHE A 103 -6.61 -13.68 -7.86
C PHE A 103 -6.59 -13.12 -6.44
N TRP A 104 -6.51 -11.80 -6.31
CA TRP A 104 -6.52 -11.13 -5.00
C TRP A 104 -7.30 -9.83 -5.05
N ASP A 105 -7.80 -9.42 -3.91
CA ASP A 105 -8.54 -8.18 -3.75
C ASP A 105 -7.58 -7.03 -3.36
N ASN A 106 -7.28 -6.15 -4.31
CA ASN A 106 -6.43 -4.98 -4.08
C ASN A 106 -6.99 -3.99 -3.05
N ARG A 107 -8.24 -4.14 -2.65
CA ARG A 107 -8.85 -3.26 -1.64
C ARG A 107 -8.34 -3.55 -0.23
N CYS A 108 -7.84 -4.76 0.01
CA CYS A 108 -7.35 -5.18 1.33
C CYS A 108 -6.06 -6.01 1.29
N ALA A 109 -5.54 -6.34 0.11
CA ALA A 109 -4.31 -7.09 -0.05
C ALA A 109 -3.25 -6.27 -0.79
N GLN A 110 -2.00 -6.50 -0.45
CA GLN A 110 -0.84 -6.00 -1.19
C GLN A 110 -0.01 -7.19 -1.68
N HIS A 111 0.70 -7.01 -2.79
CA HIS A 111 1.54 -8.03 -3.33
C HIS A 111 2.93 -7.50 -3.69
N ARG A 112 3.92 -8.36 -3.60
CA ARG A 112 5.29 -8.06 -3.95
C ARG A 112 5.86 -9.19 -4.80
N ALA A 113 6.45 -8.84 -5.96
CA ALA A 113 7.24 -9.79 -6.74
C ALA A 113 8.57 -10.02 -6.04
N LEU A 114 8.95 -11.29 -5.86
CA LEU A 114 10.27 -11.66 -5.36
C LEU A 114 11.21 -11.87 -6.54
N TRP A 115 12.50 -11.54 -6.36
CA TRP A 115 13.56 -11.67 -7.36
C TRP A 115 14.37 -12.97 -7.17
N ASP A 116 13.70 -14.02 -6.72
CA ASP A 116 14.30 -15.33 -6.39
C ASP A 116 14.31 -16.31 -7.57
N TYR A 117 14.04 -15.83 -8.78
CA TYR A 117 14.02 -16.65 -10.01
C TYR A 117 15.25 -16.51 -10.90
N TRP A 118 16.21 -15.65 -10.53
CA TRP A 118 17.46 -15.52 -11.28
C TRP A 118 18.23 -16.86 -11.37
N PRO A 119 18.82 -17.25 -12.54
CA PRO A 119 18.94 -16.50 -13.81
C PRO A 119 17.77 -16.67 -14.79
N HIS A 120 16.67 -17.24 -14.39
CA HIS A 120 15.51 -17.50 -15.25
C HIS A 120 14.72 -16.22 -15.54
N THR A 121 13.97 -16.24 -16.64
CA THR A 121 13.03 -15.16 -16.99
C THR A 121 11.66 -15.46 -16.40
N ARG A 122 11.04 -14.44 -15.83
CA ARG A 122 9.65 -14.46 -15.37
C ARG A 122 8.81 -13.55 -16.26
N SER A 123 7.78 -14.10 -16.87
CA SER A 123 6.77 -13.35 -17.60
C SER A 123 5.38 -13.70 -17.08
N GLY A 124 4.43 -12.79 -17.25
CA GLY A 124 3.05 -13.02 -16.83
C GLY A 124 2.12 -11.94 -17.36
N THR A 125 0.84 -12.28 -17.48
CA THR A 125 -0.21 -11.34 -17.85
C THR A 125 -1.00 -10.95 -16.62
N ARG A 126 -1.29 -9.64 -16.48
CA ARG A 126 -2.13 -9.11 -15.41
C ARG A 126 -3.30 -8.34 -15.99
N VAL A 127 -4.47 -8.61 -15.48
CA VAL A 127 -5.68 -7.79 -15.69
C VAL A 127 -6.12 -7.18 -14.37
N THR A 128 -6.67 -5.99 -14.40
CA THR A 128 -7.15 -5.29 -13.21
C THR A 128 -8.60 -4.87 -13.43
N ILE A 129 -9.45 -5.19 -12.47
CA ILE A 129 -10.84 -4.76 -12.47
C ILE A 129 -10.88 -3.37 -11.84
N LYS A 130 -11.60 -2.44 -12.47
CA LYS A 130 -11.81 -1.10 -11.93
C LYS A 130 -12.61 -1.19 -10.63
N GLY A 131 -12.08 -0.60 -9.58
CA GLY A 131 -12.71 -0.55 -8.25
C GLY A 131 -13.32 0.80 -7.93
N ASP A 132 -13.83 0.90 -6.70
CA ASP A 132 -14.36 2.10 -6.08
C ASP A 132 -13.24 2.99 -5.50
N LYS A 133 -13.58 4.26 -5.25
CA LYS A 133 -12.68 5.16 -4.51
C LYS A 133 -12.58 4.68 -3.06
N PRO A 134 -11.35 4.58 -2.48
CA PRO A 134 -11.17 4.26 -1.07
C PRO A 134 -11.82 5.30 -0.15
N VAL A 135 -12.55 4.82 0.85
CA VAL A 135 -13.18 5.62 1.90
C VAL A 135 -12.89 5.03 3.28
#